data_7cd5abdd64979aaf87dbcc521049d3ba
#
_entry.id   7cd5abdd64979aaf87dbcc521049d3ba
#
_cell.length_a   1.000
_cell.length_b   1.000
_cell.length_c   1.000
_cell.angle_alpha   90.00
_cell.angle_beta   90.00
_cell.angle_gamma   90.00
#
_symmetry.space_group_name_H-M   'P 1'
#
loop_
_entity.id
_entity.type
_entity.pdbx_description
1 polymer ?
#
loop_
_entity_poly.entity_id
_entity_poly.type
_entity_poly.pdbx_seq_one_letter_code
_entity_poly.pdbx_strand_id
1 'polypeptide(L)'
;MTQILHVSDTHLDKRQYGQDLRRTDFADAFDASVDIAIDEGVDAVIHTGDLFDDPTPSVPAVNRCLDTIGRLEDAGIPFLAIVGNHERKREEQWMDIIKRFGNAKRLSKSPTVVTDANGNDPVSVYGIDAIRSPEWDGYDFTLDEPESNDHVTILCMHELVQPLVPEHRGDPYDLSEDVLDRLNFLPTALALGDYHSTCNDTVDGVKVFYPGATERCKVSERGTPSVYLLNIKDGELSRKTRAISTAGRENVPRPFLTVNIDF
;
A
#
# COMPACT_ATOMS: atom_id res chain seq x y z
N MET A 1 5.79 -9.82 -19.25
CA MET A 1 6.07 -8.63 -18.38
C MET A 1 5.01 -8.58 -17.32
N THR A 2 5.40 -8.78 -16.08
CA THR A 2 4.48 -8.73 -14.93
C THR A 2 4.28 -7.28 -14.47
N GLN A 3 3.02 -6.91 -14.23
CA GLN A 3 2.65 -5.57 -13.78
C GLN A 3 1.91 -5.66 -12.44
N ILE A 4 2.33 -4.87 -11.46
CA ILE A 4 1.72 -4.81 -10.13
C ILE A 4 1.37 -3.36 -9.81
N LEU A 5 0.12 -3.11 -9.38
CA LEU A 5 -0.26 -1.81 -8.86
C LEU A 5 0.04 -1.75 -7.36
N HIS A 6 0.84 -0.76 -6.93
CA HIS A 6 1.14 -0.50 -5.53
C HIS A 6 0.28 0.66 -5.02
N VAL A 7 -0.59 0.34 -4.07
CA VAL A 7 -1.53 1.22 -3.38
C VAL A 7 -1.23 1.20 -1.88
N SER A 8 -1.48 2.30 -1.17
CA SER A 8 -1.34 2.37 0.29
C SER A 8 -2.28 3.42 0.89
N ASP A 9 -2.50 3.35 2.19
CA ASP A 9 -3.10 4.42 2.99
C ASP A 9 -4.44 4.91 2.43
N THR A 10 -5.34 3.98 2.15
CA THR A 10 -6.68 4.27 1.62
C THR A 10 -7.63 4.82 2.67
N HIS A 11 -7.39 4.53 3.95
CA HIS A 11 -8.14 5.04 5.10
C HIS A 11 -9.66 5.06 4.91
N LEU A 12 -10.22 3.96 4.45
CA LEU A 12 -11.68 3.85 4.31
C LEU A 12 -12.37 4.17 5.64
N ASP A 13 -13.49 4.89 5.57
CA ASP A 13 -14.27 5.41 6.70
C ASP A 13 -13.71 6.68 7.36
N LYS A 14 -12.61 7.26 6.87
CA LYS A 14 -12.02 8.46 7.45
C LYS A 14 -12.95 9.66 7.38
N ARG A 15 -13.33 10.15 8.56
CA ARG A 15 -14.08 11.41 8.72
C ARG A 15 -13.15 12.59 8.99
N GLN A 16 -12.27 12.87 8.05
CA GLN A 16 -11.34 13.97 8.21
C GLN A 16 -12.07 15.28 8.60
N TYR A 17 -11.64 15.90 9.69
CA TYR A 17 -12.29 17.09 10.28
C TYR A 17 -13.77 16.89 10.63
N GLY A 18 -14.20 15.66 10.91
CA GLY A 18 -15.58 15.32 11.24
C GLY A 18 -16.57 15.40 10.07
N GLN A 19 -16.10 15.52 8.84
CA GLN A 19 -16.94 15.69 7.65
C GLN A 19 -17.28 14.34 7.00
N ASP A 20 -18.57 14.00 6.89
CA ASP A 20 -19.01 12.77 6.21
C ASP A 20 -18.66 12.77 4.72
N LEU A 21 -18.61 13.95 4.09
CA LEU A 21 -18.17 14.08 2.70
C LEU A 21 -16.76 13.48 2.48
N ARG A 22 -15.87 13.59 3.49
CA ARG A 22 -14.53 13.01 3.39
C ARG A 22 -14.53 11.49 3.36
N ARG A 23 -15.48 10.82 4.02
CA ARG A 23 -15.66 9.36 3.87
C ARG A 23 -15.87 8.96 2.43
N THR A 24 -16.73 9.74 1.73
CA THR A 24 -16.98 9.49 0.31
C THR A 24 -15.74 9.76 -0.52
N ASP A 25 -14.99 10.83 -0.23
CA ASP A 25 -13.77 11.16 -0.96
C ASP A 25 -12.72 10.03 -0.87
N PHE A 26 -12.49 9.48 0.33
CA PHE A 26 -11.55 8.36 0.53
C PHE A 26 -12.03 7.08 -0.17
N ALA A 27 -13.33 6.78 -0.09
CA ALA A 27 -13.89 5.61 -0.77
C ALA A 27 -13.79 5.73 -2.31
N ASP A 28 -14.10 6.91 -2.86
CA ASP A 28 -14.00 7.15 -4.30
C ASP A 28 -12.54 7.14 -4.80
N ALA A 29 -11.58 7.54 -3.95
CA ALA A 29 -10.17 7.47 -4.28
C ALA A 29 -9.67 6.01 -4.32
N PHE A 30 -10.16 5.16 -3.43
CA PHE A 30 -9.89 3.72 -3.49
C PHE A 30 -10.51 3.08 -4.73
N ASP A 31 -11.77 3.39 -5.05
CA ASP A 31 -12.41 2.92 -6.28
C ASP A 31 -11.61 3.33 -7.53
N ALA A 32 -11.15 4.59 -7.56
CA ALA A 32 -10.36 5.09 -8.69
C ALA A 32 -9.00 4.39 -8.81
N SER A 33 -8.39 3.97 -7.69
CA SER A 33 -7.16 3.17 -7.75
C SER A 33 -7.42 1.77 -8.30
N VAL A 34 -8.58 1.18 -8.01
CA VAL A 34 -9.02 -0.10 -8.60
C VAL A 34 -9.36 0.06 -10.08
N ASP A 35 -9.99 1.18 -10.50
CA ASP A 35 -10.20 1.48 -11.92
C ASP A 35 -8.86 1.49 -12.67
N ILE A 36 -7.82 2.13 -12.11
CA ILE A 36 -6.47 2.13 -12.69
C ILE A 36 -5.95 0.70 -12.85
N ALA A 37 -6.12 -0.16 -11.84
CA ALA A 37 -5.67 -1.55 -11.90
C ALA A 37 -6.33 -2.32 -13.04
N ILE A 38 -7.65 -2.17 -13.19
CA ILE A 38 -8.44 -2.83 -14.23
C ILE A 38 -8.09 -2.28 -15.62
N ASP A 39 -8.01 -0.96 -15.77
CA ASP A 39 -7.73 -0.30 -17.05
C ASP A 39 -6.30 -0.60 -17.56
N GLU A 40 -5.32 -0.68 -16.67
CA GLU A 40 -3.93 -1.07 -17.00
C GLU A 40 -3.79 -2.60 -17.18
N GLY A 41 -4.77 -3.39 -16.73
CA GLY A 41 -4.76 -4.85 -16.84
C GLY A 41 -3.63 -5.48 -16.04
N VAL A 42 -3.43 -5.03 -14.79
CA VAL A 42 -2.31 -5.50 -13.94
C VAL A 42 -2.49 -6.95 -13.52
N ASP A 43 -1.40 -7.62 -13.22
CA ASP A 43 -1.39 -9.03 -12.78
C ASP A 43 -1.68 -9.17 -11.27
N ALA A 44 -1.52 -8.08 -10.49
CA ALA A 44 -1.92 -8.01 -9.08
C ALA A 44 -2.02 -6.57 -8.60
N VAL A 45 -2.76 -6.37 -7.49
CA VAL A 45 -2.68 -5.15 -6.67
C VAL A 45 -2.00 -5.53 -5.35
N ILE A 46 -0.98 -4.77 -4.92
CA ILE A 46 -0.43 -4.82 -3.56
C ILE A 46 -0.89 -3.60 -2.79
N HIS A 47 -1.38 -3.81 -1.56
CA HIS A 47 -1.81 -2.75 -0.64
C HIS A 47 -0.97 -2.80 0.63
N THR A 48 -0.23 -1.74 0.89
CA THR A 48 0.76 -1.71 1.97
C THR A 48 0.24 -1.10 3.27
N GLY A 49 -1.00 -1.50 3.66
CA GLY A 49 -1.58 -1.19 4.97
C GLY A 49 -2.45 0.08 4.99
N ASP A 50 -3.13 0.28 6.12
CA ASP A 50 -4.11 1.34 6.36
C ASP A 50 -5.24 1.34 5.32
N LEU A 51 -5.82 0.14 5.12
CA LEU A 51 -7.01 -0.04 4.29
C LEU A 51 -8.22 0.68 4.92
N PHE A 52 -8.38 0.58 6.25
CA PHE A 52 -9.38 1.29 7.03
C PHE A 52 -8.72 2.31 7.96
N ASP A 53 -9.42 3.41 8.27
CA ASP A 53 -8.94 4.46 9.17
C ASP A 53 -8.99 4.08 10.66
N ASP A 54 -9.69 3.01 11.02
CA ASP A 54 -9.94 2.59 12.41
C ASP A 54 -10.09 1.05 12.49
N PRO A 55 -9.73 0.41 13.61
CA PRO A 55 -9.95 -1.03 13.81
C PRO A 55 -11.43 -1.44 13.76
N THR A 56 -12.35 -0.49 13.89
CA THR A 56 -13.80 -0.70 13.89
C THR A 56 -14.52 0.13 12.81
N PRO A 57 -14.24 -0.13 11.51
CA PRO A 57 -14.90 0.58 10.43
C PRO A 57 -16.40 0.37 10.44
N SER A 58 -17.15 1.34 9.93
CA SER A 58 -18.60 1.24 9.77
C SER A 58 -18.97 0.17 8.76
N VAL A 59 -20.18 -0.41 8.92
CA VAL A 59 -20.72 -1.40 7.96
C VAL A 59 -20.74 -0.87 6.52
N PRO A 60 -21.13 0.41 6.24
CA PRO A 60 -21.03 0.94 4.88
C PRO A 60 -19.61 0.96 4.32
N ALA A 61 -18.59 1.23 5.14
CA ALA A 61 -17.19 1.23 4.69
C ALA A 61 -16.72 -0.19 4.37
N VAL A 62 -17.09 -1.18 5.18
CA VAL A 62 -16.77 -2.58 4.91
C VAL A 62 -17.44 -3.06 3.63
N ASN A 63 -18.74 -2.75 3.43
CA ASN A 63 -19.44 -3.10 2.20
C ASN A 63 -18.79 -2.46 0.98
N ARG A 64 -18.45 -1.16 1.04
CA ARG A 64 -17.75 -0.48 -0.06
C ARG A 64 -16.42 -1.14 -0.39
N CYS A 65 -15.66 -1.51 0.65
CA CYS A 65 -14.40 -2.24 0.48
C CYS A 65 -14.60 -3.56 -0.26
N LEU A 66 -15.59 -4.35 0.16
CA LEU A 66 -15.91 -5.64 -0.47
C LEU A 66 -16.37 -5.47 -1.91
N ASP A 67 -17.24 -4.49 -2.19
CA ASP A 67 -17.71 -4.19 -3.55
C ASP A 67 -16.54 -3.78 -4.46
N THR A 68 -15.62 -2.96 -3.95
CA THR A 68 -14.45 -2.48 -4.71
C THR A 68 -13.46 -3.60 -4.99
N ILE A 69 -13.14 -4.44 -4.00
CA ILE A 69 -12.26 -5.60 -4.17
C ILE A 69 -12.93 -6.67 -5.05
N GLY A 70 -14.25 -6.83 -4.96
CA GLY A 70 -15.01 -7.72 -5.83
C GLY A 70 -14.84 -7.41 -7.32
N ARG A 71 -14.67 -6.13 -7.69
CA ARG A 71 -14.40 -5.72 -9.07
C ARG A 71 -13.02 -6.21 -9.56
N LEU A 72 -12.02 -6.28 -8.68
CA LEU A 72 -10.72 -6.88 -9.01
C LEU A 72 -10.87 -8.40 -9.23
N GLU A 73 -11.67 -9.08 -8.39
CA GLU A 73 -11.96 -10.51 -8.58
C GLU A 73 -12.64 -10.77 -9.92
N ASP A 74 -13.66 -9.98 -10.28
CA ASP A 74 -14.35 -10.07 -11.58
C ASP A 74 -13.38 -9.86 -12.76
N ALA A 75 -12.34 -9.07 -12.58
CA ALA A 75 -11.28 -8.85 -13.55
C ALA A 75 -10.14 -9.91 -13.49
N GLY A 76 -10.20 -10.86 -12.54
CA GLY A 76 -9.17 -11.88 -12.34
C GLY A 76 -7.88 -11.35 -11.68
N ILE A 77 -7.92 -10.16 -11.07
CA ILE A 77 -6.77 -9.49 -10.45
C ILE A 77 -6.75 -9.77 -8.95
N PRO A 78 -5.73 -10.45 -8.39
CA PRO A 78 -5.61 -10.66 -6.96
C PRO A 78 -5.31 -9.37 -6.20
N PHE A 79 -5.93 -9.20 -5.03
CA PHE A 79 -5.67 -8.14 -4.07
C PHE A 79 -4.82 -8.68 -2.92
N LEU A 80 -3.55 -8.29 -2.88
CA LEU A 80 -2.56 -8.74 -1.91
C LEU A 80 -2.30 -7.62 -0.91
N ALA A 81 -2.50 -7.84 0.39
CA ALA A 81 -2.38 -6.75 1.35
C ALA A 81 -1.70 -7.17 2.65
N ILE A 82 -1.11 -6.19 3.32
CA ILE A 82 -0.71 -6.26 4.72
C ILE A 82 -1.64 -5.39 5.57
N VAL A 83 -1.52 -5.52 6.88
CA VAL A 83 -2.29 -4.73 7.86
C VAL A 83 -1.47 -3.52 8.29
N GLY A 84 -2.06 -2.33 8.21
CA GLY A 84 -1.47 -1.09 8.71
C GLY A 84 -1.66 -0.89 10.22
N ASN A 85 -1.19 0.23 10.73
CA ASN A 85 -1.27 0.55 12.15
C ASN A 85 -2.67 1.02 12.57
N HIS A 86 -3.43 1.68 11.66
CA HIS A 86 -4.77 2.21 11.92
C HIS A 86 -5.82 1.11 12.08
N GLU A 87 -5.85 0.11 11.21
CA GLU A 87 -6.87 -0.96 11.21
C GLU A 87 -6.49 -2.17 12.05
N ARG A 88 -5.31 -2.19 12.66
CA ARG A 88 -4.77 -3.33 13.37
C ARG A 88 -5.63 -3.73 14.57
N LYS A 89 -5.99 -5.00 14.64
CA LYS A 89 -6.77 -5.61 15.74
C LYS A 89 -5.87 -6.53 16.58
N ARG A 90 -6.35 -6.91 17.76
CA ARG A 90 -5.64 -7.86 18.62
C ARG A 90 -5.81 -9.32 18.17
N GLU A 91 -6.94 -9.62 17.54
CA GLU A 91 -7.32 -10.96 17.11
C GLU A 91 -7.34 -11.06 15.59
N GLU A 92 -8.46 -11.48 15.00
CA GLU A 92 -8.62 -11.61 13.56
C GLU A 92 -8.59 -10.24 12.86
N GLN A 93 -7.74 -10.10 11.85
CA GLN A 93 -7.60 -8.87 11.08
C GLN A 93 -8.70 -8.74 10.01
N TRP A 94 -8.98 -7.52 9.55
CA TRP A 94 -9.95 -7.30 8.47
C TRP A 94 -9.57 -8.08 7.20
N MET A 95 -8.29 -8.15 6.84
CA MET A 95 -7.83 -8.94 5.71
C MET A 95 -8.10 -10.44 5.86
N ASP A 96 -8.14 -10.97 7.09
CA ASP A 96 -8.51 -12.37 7.34
C ASP A 96 -10.00 -12.65 7.11
N ILE A 97 -10.81 -11.59 7.17
CA ILE A 97 -12.24 -11.63 6.83
C ILE A 97 -12.45 -11.42 5.34
N ILE A 98 -11.84 -10.37 4.78
CA ILE A 98 -11.98 -9.96 3.36
C ILE A 98 -11.56 -11.09 2.41
N LYS A 99 -10.48 -11.82 2.71
CA LYS A 99 -10.03 -12.97 1.90
C LYS A 99 -11.07 -14.09 1.73
N ARG A 100 -12.15 -14.09 2.52
CA ARG A 100 -13.26 -15.06 2.39
C ARG A 100 -14.26 -14.67 1.30
N PHE A 101 -14.17 -13.43 0.79
CA PHE A 101 -15.15 -12.83 -0.12
C PHE A 101 -14.56 -12.47 -1.48
N GLY A 102 -13.42 -13.06 -1.86
CA GLY A 102 -12.85 -12.76 -3.15
C GLY A 102 -11.40 -13.22 -3.32
N ASN A 103 -10.78 -12.81 -4.42
CA ASN A 103 -9.39 -13.09 -4.74
C ASN A 103 -8.44 -12.17 -3.93
N ALA A 104 -8.67 -12.08 -2.62
CA ALA A 104 -7.88 -11.29 -1.70
C ALA A 104 -7.01 -12.19 -0.82
N LYS A 105 -5.76 -11.79 -0.57
CA LYS A 105 -4.82 -12.53 0.27
C LYS A 105 -4.07 -11.57 1.18
N ARG A 106 -4.01 -11.90 2.48
CA ARG A 106 -3.08 -11.25 3.39
C ARG A 106 -1.68 -11.82 3.13
N LEU A 107 -0.75 -10.94 2.86
CA LEU A 107 0.66 -11.26 2.70
C LEU A 107 1.28 -11.71 4.02
N SER A 108 2.37 -12.45 3.94
CA SER A 108 3.11 -12.99 5.07
C SER A 108 4.60 -13.08 4.74
N LYS A 109 5.39 -13.62 5.65
CA LYS A 109 6.80 -13.92 5.45
C LYS A 109 7.05 -15.05 4.42
N SER A 110 6.01 -15.82 4.08
CA SER A 110 6.05 -16.79 2.97
C SER A 110 5.63 -16.10 1.67
N PRO A 111 6.33 -16.35 0.56
CA PRO A 111 6.08 -15.63 -0.68
C PRO A 111 4.73 -15.95 -1.29
N THR A 112 4.15 -14.95 -1.92
CA THR A 112 3.06 -15.11 -2.89
C THR A 112 3.63 -14.81 -4.26
N VAL A 113 3.60 -15.80 -5.15
CA VAL A 113 4.14 -15.63 -6.50
C VAL A 113 3.09 -14.99 -7.40
N VAL A 114 3.48 -13.91 -8.09
CA VAL A 114 2.70 -13.23 -9.14
C VAL A 114 3.47 -13.36 -10.45
N THR A 115 2.77 -13.67 -11.54
CA THR A 115 3.34 -13.77 -12.89
C THR A 115 2.43 -13.08 -13.88
N ASP A 116 2.92 -12.76 -15.07
CA ASP A 116 2.05 -12.41 -16.18
C ASP A 116 1.15 -13.59 -16.59
N ALA A 117 0.17 -13.35 -17.44
CA ALA A 117 -0.78 -14.35 -17.92
C ALA A 117 -0.13 -15.55 -18.63
N ASN A 118 1.14 -15.45 -19.01
CA ASN A 118 1.91 -16.54 -19.64
C ASN A 118 2.89 -17.24 -18.68
N GLY A 119 2.87 -16.87 -17.39
CA GLY A 119 3.79 -17.40 -16.38
C GLY A 119 5.20 -16.84 -16.44
N ASN A 120 5.41 -15.68 -17.12
CA ASN A 120 6.74 -15.06 -17.22
C ASN A 120 6.96 -14.02 -16.13
N ASP A 121 8.22 -13.59 -15.99
CA ASP A 121 8.67 -12.53 -15.07
C ASP A 121 8.11 -12.71 -13.65
N PRO A 122 8.37 -13.84 -12.97
CA PRO A 122 7.81 -14.15 -11.67
C PRO A 122 8.29 -13.19 -10.59
N VAL A 123 7.37 -12.81 -9.70
CA VAL A 123 7.62 -11.91 -8.58
C VAL A 123 7.20 -12.61 -7.28
N SER A 124 8.13 -12.77 -6.36
CA SER A 124 7.85 -13.24 -5.00
C SER A 124 7.50 -12.05 -4.10
N VAL A 125 6.23 -11.93 -3.72
CA VAL A 125 5.71 -10.84 -2.89
C VAL A 125 5.56 -11.32 -1.46
N TYR A 126 6.20 -10.61 -0.53
CA TYR A 126 6.18 -10.85 0.92
C TYR A 126 5.45 -9.73 1.64
N GLY A 127 5.04 -9.99 2.89
CA GLY A 127 4.44 -8.97 3.73
C GLY A 127 4.78 -9.11 5.19
N ILE A 128 5.03 -7.95 5.80
CA ILE A 128 5.13 -7.77 7.25
C ILE A 128 4.11 -6.69 7.62
N ASP A 129 3.14 -7.04 8.47
CA ASP A 129 2.17 -6.06 8.99
C ASP A 129 2.87 -5.01 9.83
N ALA A 130 2.24 -3.85 10.01
CA ALA A 130 2.72 -2.79 10.90
C ALA A 130 3.15 -3.34 12.26
N ILE A 131 4.38 -3.03 12.68
CA ILE A 131 4.96 -3.51 13.93
C ILE A 131 4.79 -2.43 15.00
N ARG A 132 4.34 -2.80 16.19
CA ARG A 132 4.29 -1.84 17.30
C ARG A 132 5.70 -1.56 17.83
N SER A 133 6.02 -0.30 18.11
CA SER A 133 7.34 0.08 18.60
C SER A 133 7.88 -0.79 19.75
N PRO A 134 7.07 -1.21 20.76
CA PRO A 134 7.57 -2.10 21.81
C PRO A 134 7.90 -3.53 21.35
N GLU A 135 7.44 -3.93 20.17
CA GLU A 135 7.66 -5.27 19.60
C GLU A 135 8.82 -5.27 18.60
N TRP A 136 9.28 -4.09 18.18
CA TRP A 136 10.25 -3.90 17.10
C TRP A 136 11.57 -4.63 17.33
N ASP A 137 12.20 -4.41 18.47
CA ASP A 137 13.53 -4.99 18.76
C ASP A 137 13.52 -6.52 18.78
N GLY A 138 12.42 -7.11 19.25
CA GLY A 138 12.25 -8.56 19.32
C GLY A 138 11.60 -9.18 18.08
N TYR A 139 11.26 -8.39 17.06
CA TYR A 139 10.57 -8.90 15.89
C TYR A 139 11.53 -9.74 15.03
N ASP A 140 11.09 -10.90 14.58
CA ASP A 140 11.82 -11.77 13.67
C ASP A 140 11.56 -11.38 12.21
N PHE A 141 12.58 -10.85 11.52
CA PHE A 141 12.52 -10.43 10.11
C PHE A 141 12.87 -11.55 9.12
N THR A 142 13.03 -12.79 9.58
CA THR A 142 13.35 -13.92 8.69
C THR A 142 12.20 -14.19 7.72
N LEU A 143 12.47 -14.15 6.43
CA LEU A 143 11.54 -14.48 5.36
C LEU A 143 11.82 -15.91 4.87
N ASP A 144 10.80 -16.60 4.37
CA ASP A 144 11.01 -17.86 3.65
C ASP A 144 11.73 -17.58 2.33
N GLU A 145 12.62 -18.49 1.93
CA GLU A 145 13.35 -18.34 0.67
C GLU A 145 12.39 -18.27 -0.53
N PRO A 146 12.71 -17.47 -1.57
CA PRO A 146 11.91 -17.44 -2.79
C PRO A 146 11.98 -18.80 -3.50
N GLU A 147 10.95 -19.13 -4.26
CA GLU A 147 10.90 -20.41 -5.02
C GLU A 147 12.05 -20.56 -6.03
N SER A 148 12.59 -19.44 -6.50
CA SER A 148 13.76 -19.37 -7.37
C SER A 148 14.52 -18.07 -7.16
N ASN A 149 15.84 -18.12 -7.28
CA ASN A 149 16.73 -16.95 -7.25
C ASN A 149 16.52 -15.99 -8.44
N ASP A 150 15.82 -16.44 -9.49
CA ASP A 150 15.51 -15.62 -10.66
C ASP A 150 14.24 -14.75 -10.45
N HIS A 151 13.51 -14.96 -9.34
CA HIS A 151 12.37 -14.13 -9.01
C HIS A 151 12.79 -12.73 -8.56
N VAL A 152 12.12 -11.71 -9.08
CA VAL A 152 12.11 -10.40 -8.44
C VAL A 152 11.40 -10.53 -7.10
N THR A 153 12.00 -9.99 -6.03
CA THR A 153 11.44 -10.07 -4.68
C THR A 153 10.98 -8.71 -4.21
N ILE A 154 9.72 -8.61 -3.76
CA ILE A 154 9.13 -7.40 -3.20
C ILE A 154 8.67 -7.68 -1.77
N LEU A 155 9.19 -6.92 -0.80
CA LEU A 155 8.72 -6.95 0.58
C LEU A 155 7.80 -5.75 0.83
N CYS A 156 6.56 -6.03 1.24
CA CYS A 156 5.57 -5.03 1.66
C CYS A 156 5.68 -4.81 3.17
N MET A 157 5.79 -3.55 3.61
CA MET A 157 5.80 -3.15 5.02
C MET A 157 5.01 -1.85 5.22
N HIS A 158 4.59 -1.58 6.45
CA HIS A 158 3.87 -0.35 6.80
C HIS A 158 4.58 0.36 7.94
N GLU A 159 5.67 1.06 7.59
CA GLU A 159 6.58 1.70 8.53
C GLU A 159 7.22 2.95 7.91
N LEU A 160 7.54 3.93 8.75
CA LEU A 160 8.32 5.10 8.34
C LEU A 160 9.82 4.76 8.37
N VAL A 161 10.55 5.02 7.28
CA VAL A 161 11.99 4.74 7.23
C VAL A 161 12.81 5.92 6.69
N GLN A 162 14.00 6.13 7.29
CA GLN A 162 15.03 7.01 6.77
C GLN A 162 15.85 6.29 5.68
N PRO A 163 16.41 7.01 4.71
CA PRO A 163 16.42 8.47 4.55
C PRO A 163 15.20 9.05 3.84
N LEU A 164 14.20 8.22 3.45
CA LEU A 164 13.04 8.66 2.66
C LEU A 164 12.11 9.58 3.45
N VAL A 165 11.92 9.28 4.73
CA VAL A 165 11.04 10.05 5.62
C VAL A 165 11.87 10.97 6.50
N PRO A 166 11.62 12.31 6.50
CA PRO A 166 12.32 13.23 7.40
C PRO A 166 12.02 12.94 8.88
N GLU A 167 13.01 13.07 9.77
CA GLU A 167 12.90 12.82 11.22
C GLU A 167 11.71 13.52 11.90
N HIS A 168 11.38 14.74 11.49
CA HIS A 168 10.27 15.51 12.07
C HIS A 168 8.87 14.99 11.70
N ARG A 169 8.78 13.90 10.93
CA ARG A 169 7.50 13.28 10.51
C ARG A 169 7.07 12.08 11.34
N GLY A 170 7.75 11.80 12.40
CA GLY A 170 7.58 10.66 13.30
C GLY A 170 8.95 10.23 13.78
N ASP A 171 9.06 9.05 14.34
CA ASP A 171 10.33 8.41 14.71
C ASP A 171 10.66 7.32 13.67
N PRO A 172 11.11 7.70 12.43
CA PRO A 172 11.35 6.72 11.38
C PRO A 172 12.57 5.86 11.74
N TYR A 173 12.47 4.57 11.43
CA TYR A 173 13.56 3.62 11.59
C TYR A 173 14.68 3.87 10.57
N ASP A 174 15.92 3.56 10.91
CA ASP A 174 16.98 3.51 9.92
C ASP A 174 16.76 2.31 8.99
N LEU A 175 16.65 2.57 7.69
CA LEU A 175 16.33 1.51 6.74
C LEU A 175 17.42 0.44 6.68
N SER A 176 18.69 0.86 6.68
CA SER A 176 19.82 -0.08 6.58
C SER A 176 19.97 -0.90 7.87
N GLU A 177 20.11 -0.22 9.01
CA GLU A 177 20.43 -0.85 10.29
C GLU A 177 19.20 -1.58 10.92
N ASP A 178 18.02 -0.94 10.88
CA ASP A 178 16.85 -1.43 11.58
C ASP A 178 15.99 -2.40 10.75
N VAL A 179 16.15 -2.40 9.41
CA VAL A 179 15.36 -3.24 8.51
C VAL A 179 16.25 -4.17 7.69
N LEU A 180 17.10 -3.63 6.78
CA LEU A 180 17.81 -4.45 5.80
C LEU A 180 18.80 -5.42 6.44
N ASP A 181 19.57 -4.97 7.45
CA ASP A 181 20.54 -5.81 8.16
C ASP A 181 19.89 -6.93 8.99
N ARG A 182 18.57 -6.85 9.23
CA ARG A 182 17.81 -7.86 9.97
C ARG A 182 17.13 -8.91 9.09
N LEU A 183 17.10 -8.67 7.78
CA LEU A 183 16.57 -9.63 6.80
C LEU A 183 17.62 -10.73 6.53
N ASN A 184 17.17 -11.96 6.30
CA ASN A 184 18.06 -13.07 5.92
C ASN A 184 18.53 -13.01 4.45
N PHE A 185 17.86 -12.20 3.61
CA PHE A 185 18.31 -11.82 2.27
C PHE A 185 17.77 -10.43 1.90
N LEU A 186 18.45 -9.73 0.98
CA LEU A 186 17.99 -8.42 0.51
C LEU A 186 16.95 -8.59 -0.60
N PRO A 187 15.74 -8.01 -0.46
CA PRO A 187 14.75 -8.02 -1.53
C PRO A 187 15.17 -7.08 -2.67
N THR A 188 14.63 -7.29 -3.87
CA THR A 188 14.81 -6.37 -5.01
C THR A 188 14.20 -5.00 -4.69
N ALA A 189 13.06 -5.00 -3.97
CA ALA A 189 12.38 -3.78 -3.60
C ALA A 189 11.63 -3.89 -2.27
N LEU A 190 11.47 -2.74 -1.60
CA LEU A 190 10.52 -2.49 -0.51
C LEU A 190 9.36 -1.65 -1.02
N ALA A 191 8.15 -2.16 -0.87
CA ALA A 191 6.90 -1.44 -1.09
C ALA A 191 6.33 -1.02 0.27
N LEU A 192 6.32 0.29 0.56
CA LEU A 192 6.06 0.82 1.90
C LEU A 192 4.76 1.63 1.97
N GLY A 193 4.13 1.63 3.15
CA GLY A 193 3.02 2.50 3.56
C GLY A 193 3.36 3.34 4.79
N ASP A 194 2.34 4.02 5.39
CA ASP A 194 2.39 4.95 6.52
C ASP A 194 2.87 6.38 6.17
N TYR A 195 3.69 6.55 5.13
CA TYR A 195 4.09 7.86 4.65
C TYR A 195 3.17 8.33 3.52
N HIS A 196 2.27 9.26 3.83
CA HIS A 196 1.24 9.73 2.90
C HIS A 196 1.75 10.55 1.71
N SER A 197 3.05 10.77 1.61
CA SER A 197 3.66 11.51 0.48
C SER A 197 4.39 10.56 -0.45
N THR A 198 4.19 10.75 -1.75
CA THR A 198 4.86 9.96 -2.78
C THR A 198 6.37 10.20 -2.76
N CYS A 199 7.17 9.18 -2.55
CA CYS A 199 8.62 9.24 -2.70
C CYS A 199 9.21 7.87 -3.05
N ASN A 200 10.47 7.89 -3.45
CA ASN A 200 11.23 6.67 -3.75
C ASN A 200 12.73 6.96 -3.72
N ASP A 201 13.49 5.94 -3.46
CA ASP A 201 14.95 5.96 -3.48
C ASP A 201 15.52 4.56 -3.75
N THR A 202 16.83 4.43 -3.74
CA THR A 202 17.54 3.17 -3.71
C THR A 202 18.56 3.22 -2.57
N VAL A 203 18.41 2.35 -1.60
CA VAL A 203 19.25 2.25 -0.41
C VAL A 203 19.88 0.87 -0.38
N ASP A 204 21.20 0.78 -0.28
CA ASP A 204 21.97 -0.47 -0.28
C ASP A 204 21.65 -1.43 -1.44
N GLY A 205 21.29 -0.85 -2.60
CA GLY A 205 20.92 -1.59 -3.80
C GLY A 205 19.45 -2.01 -3.85
N VAL A 206 18.68 -1.82 -2.76
CA VAL A 206 17.24 -2.10 -2.68
C VAL A 206 16.43 -0.89 -3.12
N LYS A 207 15.49 -1.09 -4.04
CA LYS A 207 14.57 -0.04 -4.48
C LYS A 207 13.46 0.16 -3.44
N VAL A 208 13.18 1.39 -3.04
CA VAL A 208 12.21 1.69 -1.98
C VAL A 208 11.15 2.65 -2.49
N PHE A 209 9.87 2.31 -2.23
CA PHE A 209 8.72 3.03 -2.77
C PHE A 209 7.67 3.34 -1.71
N TYR A 210 7.28 4.61 -1.59
CA TYR A 210 6.03 5.05 -0.96
C TYR A 210 5.11 5.64 -2.03
N PRO A 211 3.95 5.05 -2.33
CA PRO A 211 3.01 5.63 -3.30
C PRO A 211 2.30 6.85 -2.73
N GLY A 212 2.28 6.98 -1.41
CA GLY A 212 1.49 7.95 -0.67
C GLY A 212 0.04 7.50 -0.47
N ALA A 213 -0.72 8.28 0.26
CA ALA A 213 -2.14 8.03 0.48
C ALA A 213 -2.96 8.29 -0.80
N THR A 214 -4.04 7.52 -0.99
CA THR A 214 -4.93 7.66 -2.16
C THR A 214 -5.76 8.94 -2.15
N GLU A 215 -5.96 9.55 -0.98
CA GLU A 215 -6.57 10.87 -0.79
C GLU A 215 -5.81 11.61 0.32
N ARG A 216 -5.81 12.94 0.31
CA ARG A 216 -5.11 13.76 1.30
C ARG A 216 -5.67 13.56 2.70
N CYS A 217 -4.84 13.08 3.60
CA CYS A 217 -5.17 12.87 5.02
C CYS A 217 -4.98 14.12 5.88
N LYS A 218 -4.19 15.10 5.42
CA LYS A 218 -3.91 16.36 6.14
C LYS A 218 -3.86 17.54 5.18
N VAL A 219 -4.23 18.73 5.68
CA VAL A 219 -4.14 19.98 4.91
C VAL A 219 -2.70 20.33 4.49
N SER A 220 -1.71 19.84 5.24
CA SER A 220 -0.30 20.06 4.94
C SER A 220 0.25 19.17 3.83
N GLU A 221 -0.46 18.12 3.47
CA GLU A 221 -0.05 17.23 2.38
C GLU A 221 -0.18 17.94 1.04
N ARG A 222 0.86 17.85 0.24
CA ARG A 222 0.97 18.51 -1.07
C ARG A 222 1.04 17.47 -2.18
N GLY A 223 0.80 17.91 -3.40
CA GLY A 223 0.85 17.03 -4.56
C GLY A 223 -0.50 16.41 -4.90
N THR A 224 -0.49 15.63 -5.96
CA THR A 224 -1.65 14.87 -6.43
C THR A 224 -1.53 13.44 -5.89
N PRO A 225 -2.55 12.92 -5.21
CA PRO A 225 -2.60 11.52 -4.82
C PRO A 225 -2.32 10.61 -6.01
N SER A 226 -1.54 9.57 -5.79
CA SER A 226 -1.09 8.69 -6.88
C SER A 226 -0.85 7.27 -6.38
N VAL A 227 -0.75 6.35 -7.33
CA VAL A 227 -0.33 4.96 -7.15
C VAL A 227 0.90 4.68 -8.01
N TYR A 228 1.65 3.64 -7.69
CA TYR A 228 2.74 3.18 -8.54
C TYR A 228 2.35 1.95 -9.35
N LEU A 229 2.60 2.00 -10.64
CA LEU A 229 2.59 0.84 -11.52
C LEU A 229 4.03 0.29 -11.58
N LEU A 230 4.24 -0.85 -10.96
CA LEU A 230 5.51 -1.59 -10.96
C LEU A 230 5.53 -2.51 -12.16
N ASN A 231 6.56 -2.40 -12.99
CA ASN A 231 6.72 -3.21 -14.19
C ASN A 231 7.96 -4.09 -14.03
N ILE A 232 7.78 -5.37 -14.13
CA ILE A 232 8.84 -6.36 -14.01
C ILE A 232 9.03 -7.01 -15.38
N LYS A 233 10.25 -6.93 -15.90
CA LYS A 233 10.60 -7.50 -17.19
C LYS A 233 12.05 -7.97 -17.19
N ASP A 234 12.29 -9.21 -17.59
CA ASP A 234 13.63 -9.81 -17.71
C ASP A 234 14.45 -9.67 -16.40
N GLY A 235 13.79 -9.79 -15.22
CA GLY A 235 14.42 -9.64 -13.91
C GLY A 235 14.60 -8.19 -13.43
N GLU A 236 14.27 -7.21 -14.28
CA GLU A 236 14.39 -5.78 -13.95
C GLU A 236 13.05 -5.20 -13.48
N LEU A 237 13.07 -4.45 -12.36
CA LEU A 237 11.92 -3.73 -11.84
C LEU A 237 12.03 -2.24 -12.16
N SER A 238 11.00 -1.71 -12.81
CA SER A 238 10.82 -0.29 -13.06
C SER A 238 9.46 0.18 -12.55
N ARG A 239 9.25 1.49 -12.40
CA ARG A 239 7.97 2.03 -11.94
C ARG A 239 7.49 3.20 -12.79
N LYS A 240 6.17 3.38 -12.82
CA LYS A 240 5.50 4.57 -13.32
C LYS A 240 4.53 5.08 -12.27
N THR A 241 4.39 6.41 -12.16
CA THR A 241 3.36 7.03 -11.32
C THR A 241 2.07 7.18 -12.13
N ARG A 242 0.94 6.85 -11.49
CA ARG A 242 -0.41 7.11 -12.00
C ARG A 242 -1.15 8.00 -11.02
N ALA A 243 -1.55 9.18 -11.48
CA ALA A 243 -2.38 10.09 -10.67
C ALA A 243 -3.76 9.48 -10.48
N ILE A 244 -4.28 9.55 -9.26
CA ILE A 244 -5.65 9.16 -8.96
C ILE A 244 -6.58 10.29 -9.43
N SER A 245 -7.50 9.96 -10.32
CA SER A 245 -8.53 10.85 -10.81
C SER A 245 -9.87 10.16 -10.64
N THR A 246 -10.75 10.73 -9.84
CA THR A 246 -12.10 10.20 -9.70
C THR A 246 -12.99 10.77 -10.80
N ALA A 247 -13.43 9.90 -11.69
CA ALA A 247 -14.30 10.28 -12.81
C ALA A 247 -15.58 10.98 -12.32
N GLY A 248 -15.90 12.14 -12.91
CA GLY A 248 -17.09 12.91 -12.59
C GLY A 248 -16.95 13.92 -11.44
N ARG A 249 -15.77 14.09 -10.86
CA ARG A 249 -15.48 15.15 -9.89
C ARG A 249 -14.55 16.19 -10.50
N GLU A 250 -14.99 17.45 -10.54
CA GLU A 250 -14.21 18.58 -11.07
C GLU A 250 -12.95 18.90 -10.25
N ASN A 251 -12.85 18.41 -9.00
CA ASN A 251 -11.76 18.73 -8.07
C ASN A 251 -11.40 17.49 -7.22
N VAL A 252 -10.55 16.62 -7.76
CA VAL A 252 -9.97 15.53 -6.99
C VAL A 252 -8.44 15.55 -7.18
N PRO A 253 -7.64 15.58 -6.13
CA PRO A 253 -8.07 15.61 -4.72
C PRO A 253 -8.79 16.91 -4.37
N ARG A 254 -9.70 16.85 -3.37
CA ARG A 254 -10.43 18.04 -2.92
C ARG A 254 -9.46 19.11 -2.41
N PRO A 255 -9.54 20.36 -2.89
CA PRO A 255 -8.65 21.42 -2.44
C PRO A 255 -8.95 21.80 -0.98
N PHE A 256 -7.90 22.02 -0.19
CA PHE A 256 -7.99 22.67 1.12
C PHE A 256 -7.71 24.15 0.98
N LEU A 257 -8.61 24.98 1.54
CA LEU A 257 -8.42 26.42 1.61
C LEU A 257 -8.00 26.78 3.05
N THR A 258 -6.85 27.44 3.18
CA THR A 258 -6.41 28.01 4.44
C THR A 258 -6.80 29.50 4.45
N VAL A 259 -7.61 29.91 5.42
CA VAL A 259 -7.97 31.33 5.65
C VAL A 259 -7.23 31.78 6.89
N ASN A 260 -6.31 32.72 6.73
CA ASN A 260 -5.71 33.43 7.87
C ASN A 260 -6.62 34.57 8.27
N ILE A 261 -7.04 34.58 9.52
CA ILE A 261 -7.83 35.65 10.10
C ILE A 261 -6.92 36.39 11.09
N ASP A 262 -6.52 37.60 10.74
CA ASP A 262 -5.80 38.48 11.65
C ASP A 262 -6.85 39.14 12.58
N PHE A 263 -6.68 39.00 13.90
CA PHE A 263 -7.52 39.63 14.93
C PHE A 263 -6.84 40.82 15.49
#